data_f0ee9990623521f9760c7a875aa267ad
#
_entry.id   f0ee9990623521f9760c7a875aa267ad
#
_cell.length_a   1.000
_cell.length_b   1.000
_cell.length_c   1.000
_cell.angle_alpha   90.00
_cell.angle_beta   90.00
_cell.angle_gamma   90.00
#
_symmetry.space_group_name_H-M   'P 1'
#
loop_
_entity.id
_entity.type
_entity.pdbx_description
1 polymer ?
#
loop_
_entity_poly.entity_id
_entity_poly.type
_entity_poly.pdbx_seq_one_letter_code
_entity_poly.pdbx_strand_id
1 'polypeptide(L)'
;MPGLRELQRRFAAHLRAPDSAPAAAPAIVANGLGGARRLQIYRNNMRANLRSTLRNIYRTVEALVGEEFFRGCADAYIQERASTSGDLNRFGENFPGFVKTFPPCAHLEYLPDVAQLGWICHQVFLAEDAGRVDLGALRRADPEDYAALRFALNPASRLIRSRFPLAAIWDLQFQKNPGEVDLDSGGCRLLVMRRGDIVFIPLAAAEFAFLSAVAAGRTLGEAADAGLAADAGFDLGPSLTRMVREGMLTEVRAPAAAPGSAAAYIFHTGGSS
;
A
#
# COMPACT_ATOMS: atom_id res chain seq x y z
N MET A 1 -24.25 -34.48 12.73
CA MET A 1 -23.28 -34.02 11.69
C MET A 1 -22.88 -32.60 12.01
N PRO A 2 -21.58 -32.25 12.08
CA PRO A 2 -21.18 -30.86 12.28
C PRO A 2 -21.65 -30.01 11.09
N GLY A 3 -22.18 -28.80 11.36
CA GLY A 3 -22.64 -27.91 10.31
C GLY A 3 -21.46 -27.44 9.39
N LEU A 4 -21.77 -26.99 8.17
CA LEU A 4 -20.80 -26.58 7.16
C LEU A 4 -19.76 -25.59 7.72
N ARG A 5 -20.20 -24.60 8.52
CA ARG A 5 -19.31 -23.61 9.16
C ARG A 5 -18.31 -24.24 10.13
N GLU A 6 -18.73 -25.24 10.88
CA GLU A 6 -17.85 -25.96 11.81
C GLU A 6 -16.82 -26.81 11.04
N LEU A 7 -17.23 -27.44 9.94
CA LEU A 7 -16.36 -28.19 9.05
C LEU A 7 -15.31 -27.28 8.41
N GLN A 8 -15.72 -26.11 7.91
CA GLN A 8 -14.84 -25.10 7.34
C GLN A 8 -13.85 -24.55 8.39
N ARG A 9 -14.32 -24.28 9.62
CA ARG A 9 -13.47 -23.80 10.72
C ARG A 9 -12.42 -24.85 11.11
N ARG A 10 -12.81 -26.11 11.25
CA ARG A 10 -11.89 -27.23 11.54
C ARG A 10 -10.89 -27.45 10.42
N PHE A 11 -11.32 -27.37 9.17
CA PHE A 11 -10.44 -27.47 8.01
C PHE A 11 -9.42 -26.32 7.99
N ALA A 12 -9.86 -25.08 8.19
CA ALA A 12 -8.97 -23.92 8.28
C ALA A 12 -8.00 -24.00 9.46
N ALA A 13 -8.45 -24.46 10.63
CA ALA A 13 -7.58 -24.68 11.79
C ALA A 13 -6.51 -25.75 11.51
N HIS A 14 -6.89 -26.81 10.81
CA HIS A 14 -5.96 -27.88 10.47
C HIS A 14 -4.94 -27.47 9.41
N LEU A 15 -5.31 -26.60 8.46
CA LEU A 15 -4.35 -26.02 7.50
C LEU A 15 -3.29 -25.14 8.17
N ARG A 16 -3.61 -24.56 9.32
CA ARG A 16 -2.74 -23.67 10.11
C ARG A 16 -1.87 -24.43 11.13
N ALA A 17 -2.27 -25.64 11.51
CA ALA A 17 -1.56 -26.41 12.54
C ALA A 17 -0.20 -26.90 12.03
N PRO A 18 0.84 -27.00 12.90
CA PRO A 18 2.07 -27.68 12.55
C PRO A 18 1.83 -29.19 12.23
N ASP A 19 2.80 -29.82 11.58
CA ASP A 19 2.70 -31.17 10.98
C ASP A 19 2.27 -32.33 11.91
N SER A 20 2.01 -32.07 13.18
CA SER A 20 1.74 -33.04 14.21
C SER A 20 0.26 -33.34 14.54
N ALA A 21 -0.72 -32.75 13.83
CA ALA A 21 -2.12 -32.92 14.21
C ALA A 21 -2.96 -33.79 13.24
N PRO A 22 -3.22 -35.07 13.56
CA PRO A 22 -3.97 -36.00 12.70
C PRO A 22 -5.52 -35.84 12.72
N ALA A 23 -6.08 -34.88 13.47
CA ALA A 23 -7.48 -34.93 13.89
C ALA A 23 -8.56 -34.55 12.86
N ALA A 24 -8.23 -34.02 11.66
CA ALA A 24 -9.24 -33.63 10.66
C ALA A 24 -9.39 -34.60 9.47
N ALA A 25 -8.63 -35.67 9.45
CA ALA A 25 -8.59 -36.65 8.36
C ALA A 25 -9.95 -37.37 8.08
N PRO A 26 -10.85 -37.59 9.05
CA PRO A 26 -12.09 -38.36 8.80
C PRO A 26 -13.14 -37.68 7.93
N ALA A 27 -13.04 -36.34 7.75
CA ALA A 27 -14.07 -35.58 7.00
C ALA A 27 -13.79 -35.47 5.49
N ILE A 28 -12.64 -35.97 5.03
CA ILE A 28 -12.24 -35.89 3.62
C ILE A 28 -12.54 -37.21 2.93
N VAL A 29 -13.50 -37.21 1.98
CA VAL A 29 -13.90 -38.39 1.21
C VAL A 29 -12.71 -38.96 0.46
N ALA A 30 -12.38 -40.22 0.71
CA ALA A 30 -11.24 -40.92 0.11
C ALA A 30 -11.61 -41.41 -1.30
N ASN A 31 -11.08 -40.76 -2.34
CA ASN A 31 -11.08 -41.26 -3.71
C ASN A 31 -9.62 -41.54 -4.12
N GLY A 32 -9.11 -42.73 -3.80
CA GLY A 32 -7.80 -43.21 -4.23
C GLY A 32 -6.57 -42.75 -3.41
N LEU A 33 -6.54 -41.53 -2.87
CA LEU A 33 -5.50 -41.01 -1.96
C LEU A 33 -6.05 -40.85 -0.56
N GLY A 34 -5.33 -41.33 0.47
CA GLY A 34 -5.73 -41.15 1.88
C GLY A 34 -5.91 -39.67 2.24
N GLY A 35 -6.90 -39.38 3.10
CA GLY A 35 -7.27 -38.00 3.46
C GLY A 35 -6.10 -37.16 4.00
N ALA A 36 -5.19 -37.77 4.78
CA ALA A 36 -3.99 -37.11 5.28
C ALA A 36 -3.03 -36.67 4.15
N ARG A 37 -2.82 -37.48 3.13
CA ARG A 37 -1.95 -37.16 1.98
C ARG A 37 -2.52 -36.02 1.14
N ARG A 38 -3.84 -35.98 0.94
CA ARG A 38 -4.51 -34.86 0.25
C ARG A 38 -4.36 -33.56 1.00
N LEU A 39 -4.54 -33.62 2.32
CA LEU A 39 -4.38 -32.46 3.17
C LEU A 39 -2.95 -31.92 3.14
N GLN A 40 -1.95 -32.80 3.12
CA GLN A 40 -0.56 -32.41 2.97
C GLN A 40 -0.29 -31.73 1.61
N ILE A 41 -0.83 -32.29 0.52
CA ILE A 41 -0.72 -31.69 -0.81
C ILE A 41 -1.36 -30.30 -0.82
N TYR A 42 -2.55 -30.16 -0.23
CA TYR A 42 -3.24 -28.87 -0.15
C TYR A 42 -2.46 -27.83 0.67
N ARG A 43 -1.88 -28.22 1.80
CA ARG A 43 -0.99 -27.36 2.61
C ARG A 43 0.23 -26.89 1.82
N ASN A 44 0.88 -27.81 1.11
CA ASN A 44 2.05 -27.50 0.31
C ASN A 44 1.70 -26.51 -0.81
N ASN A 45 0.58 -26.73 -1.49
CA ASN A 45 0.10 -25.83 -2.54
C ASN A 45 -0.27 -24.44 -1.97
N MET A 46 -0.94 -24.39 -0.82
CA MET A 46 -1.27 -23.13 -0.15
C MET A 46 0.00 -22.36 0.23
N ARG A 47 1.00 -23.02 0.85
CA ARG A 47 2.29 -22.38 1.19
C ARG A 47 3.02 -21.89 -0.05
N ALA A 48 3.03 -22.69 -1.12
CA ALA A 48 3.64 -22.29 -2.39
C ALA A 48 2.95 -21.05 -2.99
N ASN A 49 1.63 -20.98 -2.97
CA ASN A 49 0.86 -19.82 -3.43
C ASN A 49 1.15 -18.58 -2.58
N LEU A 50 1.21 -18.70 -1.25
CA LEU A 50 1.53 -17.61 -0.34
C LEU A 50 2.96 -17.09 -0.57
N ARG A 51 3.95 -17.98 -0.76
CA ARG A 51 5.33 -17.57 -1.13
C ARG A 51 5.34 -16.84 -2.47
N SER A 52 4.65 -17.37 -3.48
CA SER A 52 4.56 -16.73 -4.79
C SER A 52 3.93 -15.34 -4.71
N THR A 53 2.90 -15.18 -3.88
CA THR A 53 2.27 -13.87 -3.62
C THR A 53 3.28 -12.90 -2.99
N LEU A 54 3.98 -13.30 -1.93
CA LEU A 54 5.00 -12.47 -1.29
C LEU A 54 6.14 -12.13 -2.27
N ARG A 55 6.62 -13.09 -3.05
CA ARG A 55 7.64 -12.87 -4.08
C ARG A 55 7.21 -11.84 -5.11
N ASN A 56 5.96 -11.92 -5.57
CA ASN A 56 5.43 -10.99 -6.56
C ASN A 56 5.33 -9.56 -6.02
N ILE A 57 4.95 -9.39 -4.75
CA ILE A 57 4.84 -8.09 -4.09
C ILE A 57 6.22 -7.52 -3.75
N TYR A 58 7.14 -8.36 -3.27
CA TYR A 58 8.41 -7.96 -2.67
C TYR A 58 9.63 -8.32 -3.53
N ARG A 59 9.50 -8.22 -4.86
CA ARG A 59 10.58 -8.53 -5.82
C ARG A 59 11.87 -7.79 -5.53
N THR A 60 11.77 -6.51 -5.13
CA THR A 60 12.94 -5.70 -4.77
C THR A 60 13.64 -6.25 -3.53
N VAL A 61 12.88 -6.67 -2.52
CA VAL A 61 13.45 -7.32 -1.33
C VAL A 61 14.20 -8.59 -1.73
N GLU A 62 13.58 -9.47 -2.55
CA GLU A 62 14.22 -10.69 -3.05
C GLU A 62 15.51 -10.38 -3.83
N ALA A 63 15.48 -9.38 -4.72
CA ALA A 63 16.65 -8.98 -5.50
C ALA A 63 17.84 -8.52 -4.62
N LEU A 64 17.54 -7.89 -3.47
CA LEU A 64 18.55 -7.38 -2.56
C LEU A 64 19.15 -8.46 -1.66
N VAL A 65 18.33 -9.40 -1.16
CA VAL A 65 18.77 -10.41 -0.18
C VAL A 65 19.05 -11.77 -0.80
N GLY A 66 18.67 -11.98 -2.05
CA GLY A 66 18.77 -13.24 -2.77
C GLY A 66 17.58 -14.18 -2.52
N GLU A 67 17.36 -15.10 -3.48
CA GLU A 67 16.19 -15.98 -3.50
C GLU A 67 16.11 -16.89 -2.26
N GLU A 68 17.25 -17.45 -1.83
CA GLU A 68 17.28 -18.41 -0.71
C GLU A 68 16.95 -17.73 0.62
N PHE A 69 17.53 -16.56 0.88
CA PHE A 69 17.27 -15.78 2.09
C PHE A 69 15.82 -15.28 2.10
N PHE A 70 15.32 -14.74 0.97
CA PHE A 70 13.94 -14.31 0.84
C PHE A 70 12.95 -15.45 1.11
N ARG A 71 13.23 -16.65 0.57
CA ARG A 71 12.41 -17.84 0.80
C ARG A 71 12.33 -18.18 2.29
N GLY A 72 13.45 -18.11 3.01
CA GLY A 72 13.50 -18.33 4.46
C GLY A 72 12.64 -17.29 5.22
N CYS A 73 12.75 -16.01 4.87
CA CYS A 73 11.93 -14.93 5.43
C CYS A 73 10.43 -15.15 5.15
N ALA A 74 10.08 -15.49 3.91
CA ALA A 74 8.69 -15.73 3.51
C ALA A 74 8.09 -16.93 4.26
N ASP A 75 8.85 -18.02 4.44
CA ASP A 75 8.40 -19.19 5.19
C ASP A 75 8.20 -18.88 6.67
N ALA A 76 9.10 -18.12 7.29
CA ALA A 76 8.95 -17.67 8.67
C ALA A 76 7.72 -16.77 8.84
N TYR A 77 7.49 -15.83 7.92
CA TYR A 77 6.30 -14.98 7.91
C TYR A 77 5.01 -15.79 7.77
N ILE A 78 4.97 -16.76 6.84
CA ILE A 78 3.81 -17.63 6.62
C ILE A 78 3.50 -18.48 7.86
N GLN A 79 4.52 -18.91 8.60
CA GLN A 79 4.35 -19.66 9.85
C GLN A 79 3.82 -18.78 10.98
N GLU A 80 4.33 -17.56 11.13
CA GLU A 80 3.91 -16.62 12.17
C GLU A 80 2.51 -16.05 11.88
N ARG A 81 2.24 -15.71 10.63
CA ARG A 81 1.01 -15.05 10.19
C ARG A 81 0.12 -16.01 9.40
N ALA A 82 -0.67 -16.78 10.14
CA ALA A 82 -1.72 -17.57 9.49
C ALA A 82 -2.65 -16.63 8.70
N SER A 83 -2.86 -16.92 7.41
CA SER A 83 -3.84 -16.18 6.61
C SER A 83 -5.22 -16.24 7.26
N THR A 84 -5.72 -15.11 7.72
CA THR A 84 -7.05 -14.98 8.32
C THR A 84 -8.12 -14.65 7.28
N SER A 85 -7.69 -14.30 6.06
CA SER A 85 -8.53 -13.94 4.92
C SER A 85 -8.21 -14.84 3.73
N GLY A 86 -9.21 -15.16 2.92
CA GLY A 86 -9.02 -15.79 1.60
C GLY A 86 -8.46 -14.82 0.55
N ASP A 87 -8.33 -13.54 0.87
CA ASP A 87 -7.80 -12.52 -0.01
C ASP A 87 -6.25 -12.51 0.03
N LEU A 88 -5.66 -13.10 -1.01
CA LEU A 88 -4.21 -13.15 -1.17
C LEU A 88 -3.59 -11.75 -1.38
N ASN A 89 -4.37 -10.79 -1.92
CA ASN A 89 -3.87 -9.44 -2.15
C ASN A 89 -3.55 -8.69 -0.86
N ARG A 90 -4.13 -9.10 0.26
CA ARG A 90 -3.88 -8.51 1.59
C ARG A 90 -2.86 -9.28 2.41
N PHE A 91 -2.47 -10.47 1.98
CA PHE A 91 -1.64 -11.34 2.80
C PHE A 91 -0.28 -10.73 3.16
N GLY A 92 0.30 -9.94 2.27
CA GLY A 92 1.60 -9.29 2.46
C GLY A 92 1.60 -8.04 3.35
N GLU A 93 0.45 -7.49 3.73
CA GLU A 93 0.32 -6.17 4.40
C GLU A 93 1.26 -5.96 5.60
N ASN A 94 1.45 -7.00 6.40
CA ASN A 94 2.28 -6.94 7.61
C ASN A 94 3.73 -7.38 7.40
N PHE A 95 4.13 -7.75 6.18
CA PHE A 95 5.48 -8.22 5.90
C PHE A 95 6.57 -7.17 6.18
N PRO A 96 6.40 -5.87 5.87
CA PRO A 96 7.37 -4.84 6.24
C PRO A 96 7.62 -4.78 7.76
N GLY A 97 6.55 -4.86 8.56
CA GLY A 97 6.65 -4.90 10.02
C GLY A 97 7.33 -6.16 10.54
N PHE A 98 7.07 -7.31 9.91
CA PHE A 98 7.77 -8.56 10.22
C PHE A 98 9.27 -8.47 9.92
N VAL A 99 9.65 -7.98 8.73
CA VAL A 99 11.07 -7.81 8.34
C VAL A 99 11.82 -6.93 9.35
N LYS A 100 11.16 -5.89 9.87
CA LYS A 100 11.74 -4.98 10.88
C LYS A 100 12.14 -5.69 12.18
N THR A 101 11.39 -6.73 12.55
CA THR A 101 11.59 -7.46 13.83
C THR A 101 12.26 -8.83 13.64
N PHE A 102 12.43 -9.28 12.40
CA PHE A 102 13.00 -10.58 12.10
C PHE A 102 14.53 -10.57 12.29
N PRO A 103 15.07 -11.34 13.27
CA PRO A 103 16.48 -11.24 13.65
C PRO A 103 17.48 -11.40 12.50
N PRO A 104 17.29 -12.28 11.51
CA PRO A 104 18.19 -12.38 10.38
C PRO A 104 18.29 -11.11 9.53
N CYS A 105 17.27 -10.22 9.56
CA CYS A 105 17.24 -8.96 8.84
C CYS A 105 17.80 -7.76 9.65
N ALA A 106 18.16 -7.95 10.92
CA ALA A 106 18.49 -6.84 11.84
C ALA A 106 19.64 -5.94 11.34
N HIS A 107 20.57 -6.47 10.55
CA HIS A 107 21.67 -5.71 9.99
C HIS A 107 21.32 -4.96 8.68
N LEU A 108 20.13 -5.16 8.14
CA LEU A 108 19.63 -4.53 6.91
C LEU A 108 18.59 -3.47 7.26
N GLU A 109 19.02 -2.36 7.88
CA GLU A 109 18.12 -1.33 8.41
C GLU A 109 17.21 -0.68 7.36
N TYR A 110 17.61 -0.70 6.08
CA TYR A 110 16.81 -0.18 4.96
C TYR A 110 15.72 -1.15 4.48
N LEU A 111 15.85 -2.43 4.78
CA LEU A 111 15.00 -3.48 4.20
C LEU A 111 13.52 -3.36 4.57
N PRO A 112 13.13 -2.96 5.80
CA PRO A 112 11.73 -2.69 6.14
C PRO A 112 11.12 -1.58 5.30
N ASP A 113 11.87 -0.52 5.00
CA ASP A 113 11.41 0.61 4.21
C ASP A 113 11.26 0.21 2.73
N VAL A 114 12.18 -0.61 2.20
CA VAL A 114 12.07 -1.21 0.86
C VAL A 114 10.84 -2.12 0.77
N ALA A 115 10.61 -2.94 1.78
CA ALA A 115 9.41 -3.77 1.86
C ALA A 115 8.15 -2.90 1.92
N GLN A 116 8.16 -1.80 2.69
CA GLN A 116 7.04 -0.85 2.72
C GLN A 116 6.78 -0.23 1.36
N LEU A 117 7.83 0.13 0.61
CA LEU A 117 7.68 0.64 -0.76
C LEU A 117 7.07 -0.43 -1.68
N GLY A 118 7.51 -1.68 -1.59
CA GLY A 118 6.93 -2.80 -2.34
C GLY A 118 5.43 -2.99 -2.06
N TRP A 119 5.04 -2.91 -0.79
CA TRP A 119 3.63 -2.95 -0.40
C TRP A 119 2.83 -1.77 -0.96
N ILE A 120 3.37 -0.56 -0.89
CA ILE A 120 2.76 0.64 -1.47
C ILE A 120 2.56 0.49 -2.98
N CYS A 121 3.57 0.00 -3.71
CA CYS A 121 3.45 -0.26 -5.14
C CYS A 121 2.33 -1.25 -5.45
N HIS A 122 2.21 -2.31 -4.66
CA HIS A 122 1.12 -3.28 -4.79
C HIS A 122 -0.26 -2.64 -4.54
N GLN A 123 -0.42 -1.82 -3.49
CA GLN A 123 -1.66 -1.09 -3.21
C GLN A 123 -2.03 -0.12 -4.34
N VAL A 124 -1.05 0.65 -4.84
CA VAL A 124 -1.22 1.61 -5.94
C VAL A 124 -1.61 0.90 -7.24
N PHE A 125 -1.02 -0.28 -7.49
CA PHE A 125 -1.36 -1.10 -8.66
C PHE A 125 -2.81 -1.58 -8.63
N LEU A 126 -3.31 -2.00 -7.46
CA LEU A 126 -4.67 -2.53 -7.29
C LEU A 126 -5.73 -1.45 -7.06
N ALA A 127 -5.33 -0.20 -6.85
CA ALA A 127 -6.27 0.87 -6.58
C ALA A 127 -7.15 1.18 -7.80
N GLU A 128 -8.34 1.72 -7.55
CA GLU A 128 -9.24 2.19 -8.59
C GLU A 128 -8.66 3.41 -9.32
N ASP A 129 -9.04 3.58 -10.57
CA ASP A 129 -8.72 4.78 -11.33
C ASP A 129 -9.53 5.95 -10.80
N ALA A 130 -8.89 7.11 -10.69
CA ALA A 130 -9.54 8.32 -10.22
C ALA A 130 -9.92 9.25 -11.35
N GLY A 131 -11.00 10.00 -11.15
CA GLY A 131 -11.35 11.15 -11.94
C GLY A 131 -10.31 12.28 -11.81
N ARG A 132 -10.49 13.35 -12.59
CA ARG A 132 -9.72 14.58 -12.45
C ARG A 132 -10.49 15.60 -11.62
N VAL A 133 -9.76 16.49 -10.94
CA VAL A 133 -10.39 17.64 -10.26
C VAL A 133 -11.19 18.47 -11.26
N ASP A 134 -12.44 18.77 -10.93
CA ASP A 134 -13.20 19.78 -11.66
C ASP A 134 -12.70 21.19 -11.31
N LEU A 135 -11.81 21.70 -12.14
CA LEU A 135 -11.29 23.07 -12.00
C LEU A 135 -12.38 24.14 -12.15
N GLY A 136 -13.50 23.81 -12.84
CA GLY A 136 -14.65 24.69 -12.92
C GLY A 136 -15.36 24.83 -11.56
N ALA A 137 -15.43 23.75 -10.78
CA ALA A 137 -15.99 23.81 -9.43
C ALA A 137 -15.12 24.68 -8.52
N LEU A 138 -13.79 24.57 -8.62
CA LEU A 138 -12.86 25.42 -7.86
C LEU A 138 -13.00 26.91 -8.20
N ARG A 139 -13.19 27.25 -9.48
CA ARG A 139 -13.42 28.65 -9.94
C ARG A 139 -14.76 29.24 -9.50
N ARG A 140 -15.74 28.40 -9.22
CA ARG A 140 -17.08 28.82 -8.75
C ARG A 140 -17.17 28.97 -7.22
N ALA A 141 -16.20 28.43 -6.48
CA ALA A 141 -16.16 28.60 -5.04
C ALA A 141 -15.84 30.06 -4.67
N ASP A 142 -16.44 30.53 -3.58
CA ASP A 142 -16.12 31.86 -3.06
C ASP A 142 -14.66 31.84 -2.56
N PRO A 143 -13.84 32.85 -2.90
CA PRO A 143 -12.51 32.99 -2.38
C PRO A 143 -12.41 32.92 -0.84
N GLU A 144 -13.42 33.39 -0.12
CA GLU A 144 -13.50 33.33 1.33
C GLU A 144 -13.58 31.89 1.87
N ASP A 145 -14.13 30.97 1.06
CA ASP A 145 -14.29 29.55 1.41
C ASP A 145 -13.09 28.69 1.02
N TYR A 146 -12.12 29.21 0.28
CA TYR A 146 -11.00 28.41 -0.23
C TYR A 146 -10.23 27.70 0.90
N ALA A 147 -9.99 28.36 2.01
CA ALA A 147 -9.29 27.78 3.15
C ALA A 147 -10.00 26.56 3.76
N ALA A 148 -11.33 26.51 3.62
CA ALA A 148 -12.18 25.43 4.15
C ALA A 148 -12.38 24.26 3.16
N LEU A 149 -11.98 24.41 1.89
CA LEU A 149 -12.04 23.34 0.90
C LEU A 149 -11.22 22.12 1.34
N ARG A 150 -11.66 20.93 0.94
CA ARG A 150 -10.92 19.68 1.15
C ARG A 150 -10.64 19.04 -0.19
N PHE A 151 -9.39 18.67 -0.38
CA PHE A 151 -8.97 17.89 -1.54
C PHE A 151 -8.87 16.41 -1.16
N ALA A 152 -9.06 15.54 -2.15
CA ALA A 152 -8.71 14.13 -2.02
C ALA A 152 -7.42 13.84 -2.78
N LEU A 153 -6.54 13.06 -2.14
CA LEU A 153 -5.38 12.49 -2.82
C LEU A 153 -5.86 11.44 -3.83
N ASN A 154 -5.17 11.32 -4.96
CA ASN A 154 -5.46 10.28 -5.94
C ASN A 154 -5.48 8.90 -5.26
N PRO A 155 -6.58 8.11 -5.35
CA PRO A 155 -6.68 6.80 -4.71
C PRO A 155 -5.60 5.83 -5.18
N ALA A 156 -5.10 5.96 -6.43
CA ALA A 156 -3.98 5.22 -6.95
C ALA A 156 -2.63 5.91 -6.64
N SER A 157 -2.51 6.55 -5.48
CA SER A 157 -1.26 7.11 -4.99
C SER A 157 -1.08 6.91 -3.49
N ARG A 158 0.17 6.90 -3.05
CA ARG A 158 0.55 6.80 -1.62
C ARG A 158 1.82 7.60 -1.37
N LEU A 159 1.90 8.18 -0.18
CA LEU A 159 3.09 8.88 0.30
C LEU A 159 4.00 7.93 1.05
N ILE A 160 5.31 8.06 0.85
CA ILE A 160 6.33 7.38 1.64
C ILE A 160 7.48 8.33 1.94
N ARG A 161 8.00 8.24 3.17
CA ARG A 161 9.21 8.92 3.61
C ARG A 161 10.16 7.88 4.18
N SER A 162 11.42 7.96 3.82
CA SER A 162 12.50 7.14 4.36
C SER A 162 13.75 7.98 4.58
N ARG A 163 14.62 7.52 5.48
CA ARG A 163 15.98 8.05 5.61
C ARG A 163 16.92 7.51 4.53
N PHE A 164 16.47 6.51 3.77
CA PHE A 164 17.23 5.85 2.72
C PHE A 164 16.78 6.30 1.33
N PRO A 165 17.63 6.22 0.31
CA PRO A 165 17.32 6.57 -1.08
C PRO A 165 16.51 5.48 -1.78
N LEU A 166 15.23 5.28 -1.38
CA LEU A 166 14.41 4.14 -1.81
C LEU A 166 14.25 4.02 -3.32
N ALA A 167 14.19 5.13 -4.06
CA ALA A 167 14.08 5.09 -5.51
C ALA A 167 15.33 4.47 -6.15
N ALA A 168 16.51 4.87 -5.72
CA ALA A 168 17.77 4.30 -6.20
C ALA A 168 17.90 2.81 -5.83
N ILE A 169 17.50 2.45 -4.61
CA ILE A 169 17.48 1.03 -4.18
C ILE A 169 16.48 0.22 -5.03
N TRP A 170 15.31 0.80 -5.33
CA TRP A 170 14.31 0.14 -6.17
C TRP A 170 14.81 -0.15 -7.58
N ASP A 171 15.59 0.75 -8.16
CA ASP A 171 16.12 0.62 -9.52
C ASP A 171 17.15 -0.50 -9.65
N LEU A 172 17.77 -0.95 -8.54
CA LEU A 172 18.73 -2.07 -8.56
C LEU A 172 18.12 -3.37 -9.09
N GLN A 173 16.84 -3.63 -8.87
CA GLN A 173 16.16 -4.84 -9.34
C GLN A 173 16.11 -4.97 -10.88
N PHE A 174 16.27 -3.85 -11.60
CA PHE A 174 16.23 -3.82 -13.07
C PHE A 174 17.62 -3.88 -13.71
N GLN A 175 18.68 -3.81 -12.91
CA GLN A 175 20.06 -3.81 -13.39
C GLN A 175 20.60 -5.24 -13.44
N LYS A 176 21.25 -5.61 -14.56
CA LYS A 176 21.90 -6.93 -14.70
C LYS A 176 23.10 -7.09 -13.77
N ASN A 177 23.83 -5.99 -13.52
CA ASN A 177 24.91 -5.89 -12.56
C ASN A 177 24.61 -4.69 -11.68
N PRO A 178 23.88 -4.88 -10.55
CA PRO A 178 23.56 -3.79 -9.66
C PRO A 178 24.87 -3.21 -9.08
N GLY A 179 25.07 -1.91 -9.31
CA GLY A 179 26.12 -1.15 -8.64
C GLY A 179 25.82 -1.01 -7.14
N GLU A 180 26.76 -0.44 -6.41
CA GLU A 180 26.54 -0.06 -5.02
C GLU A 180 25.67 1.20 -4.96
N VAL A 181 24.66 1.21 -4.10
CA VAL A 181 23.89 2.40 -3.75
C VAL A 181 24.44 2.93 -2.45
N ASP A 182 24.86 4.19 -2.46
CA ASP A 182 25.23 4.90 -1.24
C ASP A 182 23.96 5.11 -0.39
N LEU A 183 23.84 4.35 0.70
CA LEU A 183 22.72 4.43 1.63
C LEU A 183 22.69 5.73 2.44
N ASP A 184 23.82 6.43 2.53
CA ASP A 184 23.99 7.69 3.24
C ASP A 184 23.80 8.90 2.32
N SER A 185 23.51 8.70 1.03
CA SER A 185 23.27 9.77 0.05
C SER A 185 22.05 10.65 0.37
N GLY A 186 21.32 10.32 1.43
CA GLY A 186 20.17 11.07 1.92
C GLY A 186 18.85 10.33 1.77
N GLY A 187 17.90 10.72 2.60
CA GLY A 187 16.55 10.17 2.60
C GLY A 187 15.71 10.67 1.43
N CYS A 188 14.54 10.07 1.28
CA CYS A 188 13.57 10.46 0.25
C CYS A 188 12.19 10.77 0.83
N ARG A 189 11.45 11.59 0.11
CA ARG A 189 10.01 11.84 0.25
C ARG A 189 9.40 11.62 -1.12
N LEU A 190 8.55 10.62 -1.26
CA LEU A 190 8.01 10.23 -2.55
C LEU A 190 6.49 10.19 -2.50
N LEU A 191 5.86 10.60 -3.59
CA LEU A 191 4.53 10.16 -3.95
C LEU A 191 4.69 9.01 -4.94
N VAL A 192 4.27 7.82 -4.54
CA VAL A 192 4.15 6.65 -5.42
C VAL A 192 2.79 6.73 -6.07
N MET A 193 2.71 6.72 -7.39
CA MET A 193 1.47 6.94 -8.14
C MET A 193 1.41 6.08 -9.39
N ARG A 194 0.20 5.63 -9.79
CA ARG A 194 -0.03 4.97 -11.08
C ARG A 194 -0.36 6.00 -12.17
N ARG A 195 0.45 6.01 -13.24
CA ARG A 195 0.24 6.78 -14.47
C ARG A 195 0.48 5.89 -15.69
N GLY A 196 -0.38 4.88 -15.88
CA GLY A 196 -0.07 3.72 -16.70
C GLY A 196 0.81 2.76 -15.91
N ASP A 197 2.09 3.11 -15.75
CA ASP A 197 3.03 2.44 -14.84
C ASP A 197 3.08 3.09 -13.45
N ILE A 198 3.74 2.43 -12.50
CA ILE A 198 4.03 3.00 -11.20
C ILE A 198 5.22 3.96 -11.34
N VAL A 199 5.03 5.21 -10.92
CA VAL A 199 6.04 6.25 -10.93
C VAL A 199 6.32 6.75 -9.51
N PHE A 200 7.56 7.12 -9.26
CA PHE A 200 8.01 7.74 -8.02
C PHE A 200 8.25 9.23 -8.26
N ILE A 201 7.47 10.07 -7.61
CA ILE A 201 7.55 11.52 -7.73
C ILE A 201 8.24 12.07 -6.49
N PRO A 202 9.47 12.59 -6.62
CA PRO A 202 10.15 13.26 -5.50
C PRO A 202 9.38 14.51 -5.07
N LEU A 203 9.26 14.70 -3.76
CA LEU A 203 8.60 15.84 -3.15
C LEU A 203 9.55 16.63 -2.28
N ALA A 204 9.46 17.97 -2.35
CA ALA A 204 10.06 18.84 -1.36
C ALA A 204 9.43 18.62 0.03
N ALA A 205 10.09 19.05 1.10
CA ALA A 205 9.59 18.87 2.46
C ALA A 205 8.19 19.47 2.65
N ALA A 206 7.96 20.68 2.15
CA ALA A 206 6.68 21.38 2.21
C ALA A 206 5.59 20.66 1.42
N GLU A 207 5.87 20.21 0.20
CA GLU A 207 4.92 19.48 -0.63
C GLU A 207 4.50 18.15 0.01
N PHE A 208 5.46 17.44 0.62
CA PHE A 208 5.17 16.21 1.34
C PHE A 208 4.30 16.47 2.57
N ALA A 209 4.57 17.53 3.33
CA ALA A 209 3.76 17.93 4.50
C ALA A 209 2.35 18.31 4.07
N PHE A 210 2.22 19.13 3.02
CA PHE A 210 0.94 19.52 2.43
C PHE A 210 0.12 18.29 2.00
N LEU A 211 0.68 17.42 1.15
CA LEU A 211 -0.03 16.22 0.67
C LEU A 211 -0.35 15.24 1.81
N SER A 212 0.50 15.16 2.85
CA SER A 212 0.22 14.35 4.05
C SER A 212 -0.98 14.87 4.82
N ALA A 213 -1.13 16.19 4.95
CA ALA A 213 -2.29 16.82 5.55
C ALA A 213 -3.57 16.59 4.71
N VAL A 214 -3.47 16.71 3.38
CA VAL A 214 -4.56 16.36 2.45
C VAL A 214 -4.97 14.89 2.61
N ALA A 215 -4.02 13.96 2.65
CA ALA A 215 -4.30 12.54 2.85
C ALA A 215 -4.97 12.24 4.19
N ALA A 216 -4.69 13.06 5.21
CA ALA A 216 -5.37 13.02 6.52
C ALA A 216 -6.75 13.68 6.52
N GLY A 217 -7.26 14.16 5.37
CA GLY A 217 -8.55 14.81 5.22
C GLY A 217 -8.61 16.24 5.80
N ARG A 218 -7.48 16.90 5.98
CA ARG A 218 -7.39 18.29 6.44
C ARG A 218 -7.93 19.25 5.37
N THR A 219 -8.32 20.46 5.79
CA THR A 219 -8.72 21.53 4.87
C THR A 219 -7.52 22.08 4.09
N LEU A 220 -7.79 22.83 3.02
CA LEU A 220 -6.74 23.47 2.22
C LEU A 220 -5.88 24.42 3.06
N GLY A 221 -6.52 25.21 3.95
CA GLY A 221 -5.81 26.10 4.88
C GLY A 221 -4.88 25.31 5.83
N GLU A 222 -5.40 24.29 6.51
CA GLU A 222 -4.61 23.44 7.40
C GLU A 222 -3.46 22.72 6.66
N ALA A 223 -3.68 22.33 5.41
CA ALA A 223 -2.66 21.70 4.59
C ALA A 223 -1.58 22.72 4.16
N ALA A 224 -1.98 23.93 3.81
CA ALA A 224 -1.07 25.03 3.49
C ALA A 224 -0.19 25.39 4.70
N ASP A 225 -0.79 25.49 5.90
CA ASP A 225 -0.05 25.71 7.14
C ASP A 225 0.98 24.61 7.42
N ALA A 226 0.62 23.34 7.17
CA ALA A 226 1.56 22.24 7.29
C ALA A 226 2.74 22.35 6.31
N GLY A 227 2.49 22.80 5.07
CA GLY A 227 3.52 23.09 4.09
C GLY A 227 4.46 24.22 4.53
N LEU A 228 3.90 25.36 4.94
CA LEU A 228 4.64 26.51 5.46
C LEU A 228 5.44 26.20 6.72
N ALA A 229 4.92 25.38 7.61
CA ALA A 229 5.63 24.92 8.80
C ALA A 229 6.85 24.05 8.45
N ALA A 230 6.81 23.31 7.33
CA ALA A 230 7.92 22.49 6.86
C ALA A 230 8.96 23.29 6.07
N ASP A 231 8.55 24.35 5.37
CA ASP A 231 9.39 25.28 4.64
C ASP A 231 8.65 26.62 4.49
N ALA A 232 9.19 27.68 5.11
CA ALA A 232 8.61 29.02 5.05
C ALA A 232 8.56 29.62 3.63
N GLY A 233 9.36 29.09 2.69
CA GLY A 233 9.33 29.45 1.27
C GLY A 233 8.28 28.72 0.45
N PHE A 234 7.39 27.94 1.06
CA PHE A 234 6.36 27.20 0.35
C PHE A 234 5.36 28.11 -0.34
N ASP A 235 5.32 28.05 -1.67
CA ASP A 235 4.31 28.75 -2.48
C ASP A 235 3.18 27.78 -2.86
N LEU A 236 2.01 27.99 -2.23
CA LEU A 236 0.83 27.16 -2.42
C LEU A 236 0.33 27.22 -3.85
N GLY A 237 0.31 28.38 -4.49
CA GLY A 237 -0.31 28.59 -5.81
C GLY A 237 0.31 27.70 -6.90
N PRO A 238 1.59 27.86 -7.21
CA PRO A 238 2.31 27.00 -8.16
C PRO A 238 2.28 25.52 -7.77
N SER A 239 2.44 25.20 -6.48
CA SER A 239 2.44 23.83 -5.97
C SER A 239 1.10 23.14 -6.19
N LEU A 240 -0.01 23.78 -5.83
CA LEU A 240 -1.36 23.27 -6.03
C LEU A 240 -1.68 23.10 -7.53
N THR A 241 -1.30 24.08 -8.35
CA THR A 241 -1.49 24.02 -9.80
C THR A 241 -0.75 22.80 -10.38
N ARG A 242 0.49 22.57 -9.99
CA ARG A 242 1.25 21.37 -10.38
C ARG A 242 0.57 20.09 -9.92
N MET A 243 0.17 19.99 -8.66
CA MET A 243 -0.44 18.80 -8.08
C MET A 243 -1.75 18.42 -8.76
N VAL A 244 -2.59 19.42 -9.08
CA VAL A 244 -3.84 19.21 -9.82
C VAL A 244 -3.55 18.80 -11.27
N ARG A 245 -2.67 19.52 -11.98
CA ARG A 245 -2.30 19.22 -13.37
C ARG A 245 -1.72 17.83 -13.51
N GLU A 246 -0.92 17.39 -12.55
CA GLU A 246 -0.28 16.08 -12.53
C GLU A 246 -1.19 14.98 -11.99
N GLY A 247 -2.44 15.29 -11.61
CA GLY A 247 -3.42 14.32 -11.13
C GLY A 247 -3.10 13.71 -9.76
N MET A 248 -2.28 14.40 -8.95
CA MET A 248 -2.00 13.98 -7.57
C MET A 248 -3.25 14.19 -6.69
N LEU A 249 -4.03 15.21 -7.01
CA LEU A 249 -5.31 15.54 -6.38
C LEU A 249 -6.44 15.25 -7.38
N THR A 250 -7.54 14.70 -6.91
CA THR A 250 -8.60 14.17 -7.80
C THR A 250 -10.01 14.68 -7.49
N GLU A 251 -10.22 15.21 -6.32
CA GLU A 251 -11.52 15.70 -5.88
C GLU A 251 -11.36 16.96 -5.04
N VAL A 252 -12.32 17.86 -5.18
CA VAL A 252 -12.47 19.04 -4.32
C VAL A 252 -13.86 18.99 -3.70
N ARG A 253 -13.95 19.13 -2.40
CA ARG A 253 -15.20 19.18 -1.63
C ARG A 253 -15.30 20.51 -0.91
N ALA A 254 -16.45 21.16 -1.06
CA ALA A 254 -16.81 22.31 -0.23
C ALA A 254 -16.96 21.88 1.25
N PRO A 255 -16.79 22.80 2.21
CA PRO A 255 -17.13 22.52 3.59
C PRO A 255 -18.60 22.05 3.67
N ALA A 256 -18.87 21.06 4.53
CA ALA A 256 -20.25 20.68 4.80
C ALA A 256 -20.97 21.94 5.29
N ALA A 257 -22.05 22.34 4.63
CA ALA A 257 -22.85 23.47 5.06
C ALA A 257 -23.21 23.29 6.52
N ALA A 258 -23.02 24.33 7.33
CA ALA A 258 -23.46 24.34 8.71
C ALA A 258 -24.96 23.97 8.74
N PRO A 259 -25.45 23.17 9.69
CA PRO A 259 -26.86 22.83 9.77
C PRO A 259 -27.68 24.12 9.94
N GLY A 260 -28.26 24.61 8.83
CA GLY A 260 -29.02 25.88 8.81
C GLY A 260 -28.96 26.65 7.47
N SER A 261 -28.01 26.34 6.58
CA SER A 261 -27.94 26.96 5.24
C SER A 261 -28.35 25.94 4.17
N ALA A 262 -29.51 26.11 3.62
CA ALA A 262 -30.04 25.29 2.52
C ALA A 262 -29.33 25.64 1.21
N ALA A 263 -28.21 24.98 0.91
CA ALA A 263 -27.67 24.80 -0.44
C ALA A 263 -26.65 23.61 -0.43
N ALA A 264 -27.18 22.40 -0.44
CA ALA A 264 -26.37 21.22 -0.75
C ALA A 264 -26.12 21.19 -2.27
N TYR A 265 -24.98 21.69 -2.71
CA TYR A 265 -24.52 21.47 -4.06
C TYR A 265 -23.79 20.14 -4.14
N ILE A 266 -24.52 19.08 -4.44
CA ILE A 266 -23.95 17.79 -4.83
C ILE A 266 -23.53 17.92 -6.29
N PHE A 267 -22.23 18.01 -6.55
CA PHE A 267 -21.69 17.95 -7.90
C PHE A 267 -21.53 16.49 -8.33
N HIS A 268 -22.58 15.95 -8.96
CA HIS A 268 -22.47 14.72 -9.72
C HIS A 268 -22.04 15.05 -11.14
N THR A 269 -20.91 14.54 -11.60
CA THR A 269 -20.58 14.49 -13.01
C THR A 269 -21.51 13.49 -13.67
N GLY A 270 -22.57 14.01 -14.32
CA GLY A 270 -23.40 13.19 -15.17
C GLY A 270 -22.62 12.72 -16.38
N GLY A 271 -22.40 11.41 -16.48
CA GLY A 271 -22.02 10.79 -17.73
C GLY A 271 -23.18 10.89 -18.69
N SER A 272 -22.95 11.43 -19.88
CA SER A 272 -23.85 11.34 -21.02
C SER A 272 -23.14 10.62 -22.15
N SER A 273 -23.71 9.46 -22.48
CA SER A 273 -23.80 8.77 -23.78
C SER A 273 -22.60 8.86 -24.72
#